data_64620109d42eb731fe244b22072b0777
#
_entry.id   64620109d42eb731fe244b22072b0777
#
_cell.length_a   1.000
_cell.length_b   1.000
_cell.length_c   1.000
_cell.angle_alpha   90.00
_cell.angle_beta   90.00
_cell.angle_gamma   90.00
#
_symmetry.space_group_name_H-M   'P 1'
#
loop_
_entity.id
_entity.type
_entity.pdbx_description
1 polymer ?
#
loop_
_entity_poly.entity_id
_entity_poly.type
_entity_poly.pdbx_seq_one_letter_code
_entity_poly.pdbx_strand_id
1 'polypeptide(L)'
;MQRPNKRFGQQIKKARKRSILTIEALAEKIGVSERYLYRIENEGKTPSFEVLYKLIRCLNISADSIFYPEKPAKESEIEDIVRMLYNCNERDLEIIKATVKAMNGYPKRKR
;
A
#
# COMPACT_ATOMS: atom_id res chain seq x y z
N MET A 1 17.61 -1.67 0.33
CA MET A 1 16.13 -1.64 0.26
C MET A 1 15.53 -1.80 1.64
N GLN A 2 14.60 -0.95 1.98
CA GLN A 2 13.92 -1.05 3.26
C GLN A 2 12.98 -2.23 3.30
N ARG A 3 12.87 -2.84 4.48
CA ARG A 3 11.88 -3.88 4.69
C ARG A 3 10.47 -3.26 4.61
N PRO A 4 9.48 -4.01 4.11
CA PRO A 4 8.11 -3.51 4.02
C PRO A 4 7.57 -2.97 5.33
N ASN A 5 7.88 -3.62 6.45
CA ASN A 5 7.41 -3.17 7.77
C ASN A 5 7.92 -1.80 8.13
N LYS A 6 9.18 -1.54 7.84
CA LYS A 6 9.79 -0.27 8.19
C LYS A 6 9.20 0.85 7.33
N ARG A 7 9.03 0.60 6.05
CA ARG A 7 8.41 1.55 5.15
C ARG A 7 6.96 1.83 5.55
N PHE A 8 6.23 0.77 5.90
CA PHE A 8 4.87 0.91 6.37
C PHE A 8 4.80 1.82 7.60
N GLY A 9 5.69 1.58 8.57
CA GLY A 9 5.75 2.42 9.78
C GLY A 9 5.97 3.88 9.47
N GLN A 10 6.84 4.17 8.53
CA GLN A 10 7.11 5.55 8.10
C GLN A 10 5.88 6.19 7.46
N GLN A 11 5.16 5.42 6.66
CA GLN A 11 3.92 5.89 6.04
C GLN A 11 2.85 6.20 7.08
N ILE A 12 2.72 5.33 8.07
CA ILE A 12 1.79 5.56 9.18
C ILE A 12 2.15 6.84 9.94
N LYS A 13 3.42 7.02 10.24
CA LYS A 13 3.89 8.20 10.95
C LYS A 13 3.57 9.48 10.18
N LYS A 14 3.83 9.48 8.86
CA LYS A 14 3.52 10.63 8.00
C LYS A 14 2.02 10.92 7.98
N ALA A 15 1.21 9.89 7.81
CA ALA A 15 -0.24 10.06 7.75
C ALA A 15 -0.79 10.55 9.07
N ARG A 16 -0.26 10.04 10.18
CA ARG A 16 -0.66 10.49 11.51
C ARG A 16 -0.36 11.98 11.69
N LYS A 17 0.84 12.40 11.30
CA LYS A 17 1.23 13.80 11.42
C LYS A 17 0.38 14.72 10.54
N ARG A 18 0.06 14.27 9.33
CA ARG A 18 -0.84 15.03 8.46
C ARG A 18 -2.22 15.20 9.07
N SER A 19 -2.65 14.21 9.82
CA SER A 19 -3.97 14.23 10.49
C SER A 19 -3.91 15.00 11.82
N ILE A 20 -2.75 15.53 12.17
CA ILE A 20 -2.54 16.27 13.41
C ILE A 20 -2.92 15.43 14.64
N LEU A 21 -2.56 14.16 14.60
CA LEU A 21 -2.82 13.24 15.71
C LEU A 21 -1.52 12.95 16.44
N THR A 22 -1.60 12.88 17.76
CA THR A 22 -0.48 12.39 18.57
C THR A 22 -0.47 10.87 18.50
N ILE A 23 0.66 10.26 18.85
CA ILE A 23 0.72 8.81 19.00
C ILE A 23 -0.30 8.32 20.00
N GLU A 24 -0.44 9.06 21.11
CA GLU A 24 -1.41 8.74 22.15
C GLU A 24 -2.83 8.71 21.60
N ALA A 25 -3.21 9.75 20.89
CA ALA A 25 -4.56 9.87 20.33
C ALA A 25 -4.86 8.76 19.33
N LEU A 26 -3.92 8.46 18.45
CA LEU A 26 -4.11 7.41 17.47
C LEU A 26 -4.17 6.04 18.12
N ALA A 27 -3.28 5.77 19.08
CA ALA A 27 -3.27 4.51 19.80
C ALA A 27 -4.61 4.26 20.51
N GLU A 28 -5.13 5.29 21.14
CA GLU A 28 -6.44 5.21 21.79
C GLU A 28 -7.53 4.91 20.77
N LYS A 29 -7.50 5.58 19.63
CA LYS A 29 -8.49 5.44 18.58
C LYS A 29 -8.57 4.03 18.03
N ILE A 30 -7.43 3.36 17.88
CA ILE A 30 -7.40 2.01 17.33
C ILE A 30 -7.30 0.92 18.40
N GLY A 31 -7.24 1.31 19.67
CA GLY A 31 -7.30 0.37 20.78
C GLY A 31 -6.01 -0.39 21.04
N VAL A 32 -4.87 0.25 20.86
CA VAL A 32 -3.56 -0.34 21.18
C VAL A 32 -2.80 0.57 22.13
N SER A 33 -1.71 0.06 22.71
CA SER A 33 -0.86 0.87 23.55
C SER A 33 -0.03 1.85 22.74
N GLU A 34 0.38 2.96 23.34
CA GLU A 34 1.28 3.90 22.69
C GLU A 34 2.59 3.22 22.30
N ARG A 35 3.09 2.34 23.17
CA ARG A 35 4.33 1.62 22.91
C ARG A 35 4.20 0.74 21.67
N TYR A 36 3.07 0.04 21.52
CA TYR A 36 2.84 -0.80 20.36
C TYR A 36 2.87 0.04 19.08
N LEU A 37 2.16 1.15 19.08
CA LEU A 37 2.13 2.03 17.93
C LEU A 37 3.50 2.67 17.64
N TYR A 38 4.20 3.08 18.68
CA TYR A 38 5.55 3.63 18.53
C TYR A 38 6.47 2.63 17.84
N ARG A 39 6.38 1.37 18.23
CA ARG A 39 7.23 0.32 17.64
C ARG A 39 6.88 0.07 16.18
N ILE A 40 5.61 0.17 15.81
CA ILE A 40 5.22 0.07 14.40
C ILE A 40 5.85 1.22 13.62
N GLU A 41 5.74 2.44 14.12
CA GLU A 41 6.22 3.63 13.41
C GLU A 41 7.73 3.72 13.33
N ASN A 42 8.42 3.28 14.35
CA ASN A 42 9.85 3.57 14.49
C ASN A 42 10.77 2.35 14.51
N GLU A 43 10.25 1.18 14.82
CA GLU A 43 11.09 0.00 14.99
C GLU A 43 10.79 -1.14 14.02
N GLY A 44 9.93 -0.88 13.05
CA GLY A 44 9.60 -1.91 12.06
C GLY A 44 8.80 -3.09 12.60
N LYS A 45 8.09 -2.89 13.72
CA LYS A 45 7.25 -3.94 14.27
C LYS A 45 6.13 -4.27 13.29
N THR A 46 5.91 -5.56 13.07
CA THR A 46 4.83 -6.03 12.21
C THR A 46 3.49 -5.88 12.93
N PRO A 47 2.55 -5.09 12.39
CA PRO A 47 1.22 -5.02 13.00
C PRO A 47 0.45 -6.30 12.74
N SER A 48 -0.51 -6.60 13.61
CA SER A 48 -1.48 -7.64 13.32
C SER A 48 -2.37 -7.16 12.17
N PHE A 49 -3.06 -8.10 11.52
CA PHE A 49 -3.98 -7.73 10.45
C PHE A 49 -5.05 -6.76 10.94
N GLU A 50 -5.58 -7.00 12.13
CA GLU A 50 -6.60 -6.13 12.70
C GLU A 50 -6.10 -4.71 12.90
N VAL A 51 -4.88 -4.57 13.40
CA VAL A 51 -4.28 -3.24 13.60
C VAL A 51 -4.00 -2.57 12.26
N LEU A 52 -3.49 -3.33 11.30
CA LEU A 52 -3.27 -2.83 9.94
C LEU A 52 -4.57 -2.28 9.34
N TYR A 53 -5.62 -3.07 9.44
CA TYR A 53 -6.94 -2.68 8.95
C TYR A 53 -7.41 -1.36 9.59
N LYS A 54 -7.30 -1.27 10.92
CA LYS A 54 -7.73 -0.07 11.64
C LYS A 54 -6.91 1.16 11.29
N LEU A 55 -5.59 0.98 11.13
CA LEU A 55 -4.72 2.09 10.77
C LEU A 55 -5.04 2.64 9.39
N ILE A 56 -5.21 1.74 8.42
CA ILE A 56 -5.52 2.15 7.05
C ILE A 56 -6.83 2.93 7.01
N ARG A 57 -7.85 2.42 7.66
CA ARG A 57 -9.16 3.08 7.65
C ARG A 57 -9.17 4.37 8.45
N CYS A 58 -8.54 4.37 9.62
CA CYS A 58 -8.53 5.53 10.49
C CYS A 58 -7.77 6.71 9.87
N LEU A 59 -6.66 6.42 9.22
CA LEU A 59 -5.83 7.46 8.63
C LEU A 59 -6.16 7.70 7.16
N ASN A 60 -7.13 6.99 6.62
CA ASN A 60 -7.56 7.11 5.23
C ASN A 60 -6.39 6.98 4.26
N ILE A 61 -5.56 5.96 4.48
CA ILE A 61 -4.41 5.68 3.62
C ILE A 61 -4.85 4.74 2.51
N SER A 62 -4.35 4.98 1.31
CA SER A 62 -4.58 4.05 0.21
C SER A 62 -3.77 2.76 0.45
N ALA A 63 -4.43 1.61 0.36
CA ALA A 63 -3.74 0.34 0.46
C ALA A 63 -2.70 0.19 -0.66
N ASP A 64 -2.98 0.75 -1.82
CA ASP A 64 -2.04 0.71 -2.94
C ASP A 64 -0.72 1.38 -2.60
N SER A 65 -0.75 2.46 -1.85
CA SER A 65 0.49 3.16 -1.49
C SER A 65 1.38 2.31 -0.58
N ILE A 66 0.78 1.34 0.10
CA ILE A 66 1.52 0.43 0.98
C ILE A 66 2.05 -0.76 0.20
N PHE A 67 1.20 -1.39 -0.61
CA PHE A 67 1.55 -2.62 -1.31
C PHE A 67 2.24 -2.40 -2.65
N TYR A 68 2.05 -1.22 -3.23
CA TYR A 68 2.65 -0.85 -4.51
C TYR A 68 3.36 0.48 -4.35
N PRO A 69 4.46 0.51 -3.59
CA PRO A 69 5.15 1.78 -3.31
C PRO A 69 5.75 2.43 -4.55
N GLU A 70 5.95 1.67 -5.61
CA GLU A 70 6.45 2.17 -6.89
C GLU A 70 5.37 2.85 -7.73
N LYS A 71 4.12 2.77 -7.30
CA LYS A 71 3.00 3.34 -8.05
C LYS A 71 3.20 4.80 -8.46
N PRO A 72 3.64 5.69 -7.57
CA PRO A 72 3.81 7.09 -7.95
C PRO A 72 4.78 7.29 -9.11
N ALA A 73 5.82 6.46 -9.20
CA ALA A 73 6.82 6.60 -10.26
C ALA A 73 6.33 6.13 -11.62
N LYS A 74 5.32 5.26 -11.64
CA LYS A 74 4.81 4.65 -12.87
C LYS A 74 3.36 5.01 -13.15
N GLU A 75 2.78 5.89 -12.35
CA GLU A 75 1.36 6.19 -12.43
C GLU A 75 0.92 6.65 -13.81
N SER A 76 1.71 7.53 -14.42
CA SER A 76 1.39 8.06 -15.75
C SER A 76 1.30 6.97 -16.81
N GLU A 77 2.24 6.03 -16.82
CA GLU A 77 2.23 4.93 -17.77
C GLU A 77 1.04 4.00 -17.54
N ILE A 78 0.75 3.72 -16.28
CA ILE A 78 -0.39 2.87 -15.94
C ILE A 78 -1.70 3.52 -16.34
N GLU A 79 -1.83 4.82 -16.10
CA GLU A 79 -3.03 5.55 -16.50
C GLU A 79 -3.23 5.55 -18.00
N ASP A 80 -2.15 5.66 -18.76
CA ASP A 80 -2.23 5.57 -20.22
C ASP A 80 -2.79 4.23 -20.66
N ILE A 81 -2.28 3.15 -20.06
CA ILE A 81 -2.75 1.80 -20.38
C ILE A 81 -4.21 1.64 -20.01
N VAL A 82 -4.60 2.13 -18.83
CA VAL A 82 -6.00 2.05 -18.40
C VAL A 82 -6.93 2.75 -19.40
N ARG A 83 -6.55 3.93 -19.88
CA ARG A 83 -7.35 4.62 -20.89
C ARG A 83 -7.47 3.83 -22.17
N MET A 84 -6.39 3.19 -22.59
CA MET A 84 -6.41 2.32 -23.77
C MET A 84 -7.38 1.15 -23.58
N LEU A 85 -7.41 0.59 -22.36
CA LEU A 85 -8.31 -0.52 -22.07
C LEU A 85 -9.77 -0.15 -22.18
N TYR A 86 -10.14 1.08 -21.87
CA TYR A 86 -11.52 1.52 -22.01
C TYR A 86 -12.01 1.52 -23.44
N ASN A 87 -11.11 1.56 -24.42
CA ASN A 87 -11.46 1.52 -25.83
C ASN A 87 -11.50 0.11 -26.41
N CYS A 88 -11.17 -0.89 -25.61
CA CYS A 88 -11.15 -2.27 -26.05
C CYS A 88 -12.53 -2.91 -25.93
N ASN A 89 -12.83 -3.82 -26.87
CA ASN A 89 -14.04 -4.61 -26.75
C ASN A 89 -13.78 -5.81 -25.82
N GLU A 90 -14.81 -6.60 -25.58
CA GLU A 90 -14.74 -7.74 -24.68
C GLU A 90 -13.67 -8.75 -25.08
N ARG A 91 -13.59 -9.04 -26.38
CA ARG A 91 -12.59 -9.98 -26.90
C ARG A 91 -11.17 -9.48 -26.65
N ASP A 92 -10.94 -8.19 -26.92
CA ASP A 92 -9.63 -7.58 -26.72
C ASP A 92 -9.21 -7.64 -25.26
N LEU A 93 -10.15 -7.37 -24.37
CA LEU A 93 -9.87 -7.42 -22.94
C LEU A 93 -9.50 -8.83 -22.48
N GLU A 94 -10.14 -9.85 -23.06
CA GLU A 94 -9.79 -11.24 -22.75
C GLU A 94 -8.36 -11.57 -23.16
N ILE A 95 -7.97 -11.13 -24.36
CA ILE A 95 -6.61 -11.33 -24.86
C ILE A 95 -5.59 -10.64 -23.96
N ILE A 96 -5.87 -9.39 -23.61
CA ILE A 96 -4.99 -8.62 -22.75
C ILE A 96 -4.87 -9.28 -21.39
N LYS A 97 -5.98 -9.71 -20.83
CA LYS A 97 -6.01 -10.38 -19.54
C LYS A 97 -5.18 -11.65 -19.55
N ALA A 98 -5.32 -12.45 -20.60
CA ALA A 98 -4.55 -13.68 -20.74
C ALA A 98 -3.06 -13.38 -20.86
N THR A 99 -2.71 -12.32 -21.60
CA THR A 99 -1.32 -11.90 -21.78
C THR A 99 -0.70 -11.46 -20.44
N VAL A 100 -1.41 -10.65 -19.69
CA VAL A 100 -0.93 -10.18 -18.39
C VAL A 100 -0.76 -11.35 -17.42
N LYS A 101 -1.71 -12.28 -17.42
CA LYS A 101 -1.62 -13.48 -16.59
C LYS A 101 -0.40 -14.30 -16.95
N ALA A 102 -0.13 -14.47 -18.25
CA ALA A 102 1.05 -15.21 -18.70
C ALA A 102 2.34 -14.55 -18.24
N MET A 103 2.42 -13.22 -18.35
CA MET A 103 3.61 -12.48 -17.87
C MET A 103 3.81 -12.67 -16.39
N ASN A 104 2.75 -12.60 -15.61
CA ASN A 104 2.82 -12.74 -14.16
C ASN A 104 3.11 -14.16 -13.71
N GLY A 105 2.78 -15.15 -14.55
CA GLY A 105 3.03 -16.55 -14.26
C GLY A 105 4.46 -17.00 -14.52
N TYR A 106 5.25 -16.22 -15.24
CA TYR A 106 6.64 -16.57 -15.49
C TYR A 106 7.53 -16.08 -14.36
N PRO A 107 8.57 -16.89 -14.02
CA PRO A 107 9.53 -16.44 -13.03
C PRO A 107 10.20 -15.15 -13.47
N LYS A 108 10.30 -14.20 -12.57
CA LYS A 108 11.00 -12.96 -12.85
C LYS A 108 12.49 -13.22 -12.89
N ARG A 109 13.20 -12.58 -13.81
CA ARG A 109 14.62 -12.69 -13.84
C ARG A 109 15.23 -11.97 -12.66
N LYS A 110 16.24 -12.59 -12.09
CA LYS A 110 16.99 -11.93 -11.03
C LYS A 110 17.95 -10.92 -11.65
N ARG A 111 18.13 -9.84 -10.94
CA ARG A 111 19.00 -8.78 -11.40
C ARG A 111 20.17 -8.56 -10.49
#